data_20c3166b93a27665c97a39ff5cbb3887
#
_entry.id   20c3166b93a27665c97a39ff5cbb3887
#
_cell.length_a   1.000
_cell.length_b   1.000
_cell.length_c   1.000
_cell.angle_alpha   90.00
_cell.angle_beta   90.00
_cell.angle_gamma   90.00
#
_symmetry.space_group_name_H-M   'P 1'
#
loop_
_entity.id
_entity.type
_entity.pdbx_description
1 polymer ?
#
loop_
_entity_poly.entity_id
_entity_poly.type
_entity_poly.pdbx_seq_one_letter_code
_entity_poly.pdbx_strand_id
1 'polypeptide(L)'
;MARGFALAVLLSLAAASGAARAEWEANVKIERFRWAEDTQPGVTETGPRFGIGAAWTQDRDSGWLFGWRGELYGGSVHYSGAELFPPNNPVSGTTEYTGIINELQAIHRFAGAALVAGLGLDYWNRQLTDVQKEEWWVTFVRLGGEYGTRARPGWFAGGGVKYPISIVEDAHLNDIGFDQNPKLHPGRAPSLYAEVGYRFDRQWMLTGYYDSYRFKQSPGERVTASGAPFIVFQPESKVDTFGLRLHLRF
;
A
#
# COMPACT_ATOMS: atom_id res chain seq x y z
N MET A 1 -15.36 18.18 6.34
CA MET A 1 -16.33 17.35 7.12
C MET A 1 -16.23 15.83 6.84
N ALA A 2 -15.19 15.31 6.19
CA ALA A 2 -15.06 13.88 5.87
C ALA A 2 -14.25 13.05 6.90
N ARG A 3 -13.65 13.66 7.90
CA ARG A 3 -12.77 12.96 8.87
C ARG A 3 -13.49 12.16 9.96
N GLY A 4 -14.78 12.35 10.16
CA GLY A 4 -15.57 11.66 11.21
C GLY A 4 -16.21 10.35 10.75
N PHE A 5 -16.41 10.15 9.45
CA PHE A 5 -17.18 9.00 8.95
C PHE A 5 -16.38 7.69 8.92
N ALA A 6 -15.08 7.73 8.67
CA ALA A 6 -14.26 6.52 8.57
C ALA A 6 -14.04 5.82 9.93
N LEU A 7 -13.95 6.58 11.01
CA LEU A 7 -13.74 6.01 12.36
C LEU A 7 -15.02 5.39 12.93
N ALA A 8 -16.18 5.96 12.60
CA ALA A 8 -17.48 5.47 13.06
C ALA A 8 -17.90 4.16 12.39
N VAL A 9 -17.52 3.93 11.13
CA VAL A 9 -17.79 2.67 10.41
C VAL A 9 -16.93 1.52 10.96
N LEU A 10 -15.70 1.78 11.37
CA LEU A 10 -14.80 0.78 11.96
C LEU A 10 -15.26 0.32 13.36
N LEU A 11 -15.80 1.22 14.16
CA LEU A 11 -16.32 0.91 15.51
C LEU A 11 -17.67 0.18 15.49
N SER A 12 -18.52 0.44 14.50
CA SER A 12 -19.85 -0.21 14.41
C SER A 12 -19.80 -1.65 13.90
N LEU A 13 -18.81 -2.03 13.09
CA LEU A 13 -18.59 -3.41 12.66
C LEU A 13 -18.07 -4.31 13.80
N ALA A 14 -17.33 -3.76 14.75
CA ALA A 14 -16.86 -4.50 15.93
C ALA A 14 -18.00 -4.81 16.93
N ALA A 15 -19.06 -4.01 16.97
CA ALA A 15 -20.17 -4.18 17.92
C ALA A 15 -21.24 -5.20 17.45
N ALA A 16 -21.31 -5.54 16.16
CA ALA A 16 -22.31 -6.43 15.59
C ALA A 16 -21.94 -7.93 15.66
N SER A 17 -20.73 -8.28 16.12
CA SER A 17 -20.27 -9.66 16.23
C SER A 17 -20.60 -10.24 17.60
N GLY A 18 -21.83 -10.64 17.81
CA GLY A 18 -22.19 -11.45 18.97
C GLY A 18 -21.30 -12.68 19.10
N ALA A 19 -20.57 -12.80 20.22
CA ALA A 19 -19.91 -13.99 20.77
C ALA A 19 -18.95 -14.81 19.87
N ALA A 20 -18.51 -14.33 18.70
CA ALA A 20 -17.41 -14.93 17.99
C ALA A 20 -16.11 -14.51 18.68
N ARG A 21 -15.30 -15.46 19.15
CA ARG A 21 -13.94 -15.18 19.62
C ARG A 21 -13.20 -14.45 18.50
N ALA A 22 -12.51 -13.40 18.85
CA ALA A 22 -11.72 -12.59 17.94
C ALA A 22 -10.24 -12.79 18.28
N GLU A 23 -9.42 -12.95 17.27
CA GLU A 23 -7.97 -12.92 17.40
C GLU A 23 -7.46 -11.54 17.01
N TRP A 24 -6.72 -10.92 17.91
CA TRP A 24 -6.01 -9.69 17.65
C TRP A 24 -4.53 -9.96 17.43
N GLU A 25 -3.94 -9.18 16.56
CA GLU A 25 -2.53 -9.27 16.23
C GLU A 25 -1.97 -7.86 16.10
N ALA A 26 -0.79 -7.64 16.68
CA ALA A 26 0.05 -6.47 16.41
C ALA A 26 1.29 -6.90 15.64
N ASN A 27 1.86 -6.03 14.84
CA ASN A 27 3.10 -6.32 14.14
C ASN A 27 4.00 -5.10 14.00
N VAL A 28 5.30 -5.38 13.83
CA VAL A 28 6.30 -4.43 13.37
C VAL A 28 6.91 -4.95 12.08
N LYS A 29 7.25 -4.05 11.15
CA LYS A 29 7.85 -4.43 9.88
C LYS A 29 9.05 -3.58 9.51
N ILE A 30 9.94 -4.20 8.76
CA ILE A 30 10.99 -3.54 7.99
C ILE A 30 10.90 -4.01 6.56
N GLU A 31 11.03 -3.09 5.61
CA GLU A 31 10.92 -3.41 4.20
C GLU A 31 11.92 -2.65 3.35
N ARG A 32 12.35 -3.26 2.27
CA ARG A 32 13.03 -2.61 1.16
C ARG A 32 11.98 -2.20 0.14
N PHE A 33 11.89 -0.92 -0.08
CA PHE A 33 10.99 -0.29 -1.04
C PHE A 33 11.75 0.07 -2.32
N ARG A 34 11.07 -0.07 -3.46
CA ARG A 34 11.52 0.44 -4.75
C ARG A 34 10.33 1.01 -5.51
N TRP A 35 10.49 2.24 -5.97
CA TRP A 35 9.65 2.89 -6.98
C TRP A 35 10.46 3.05 -8.26
N ALA A 36 9.86 2.87 -9.43
CA ALA A 36 10.47 3.15 -10.72
C ALA A 36 9.43 3.70 -11.69
N GLU A 37 9.77 4.78 -12.39
CA GLU A 37 8.96 5.41 -13.43
C GLU A 37 9.62 5.21 -14.79
N ASP A 38 8.78 4.94 -15.80
CA ASP A 38 9.22 4.80 -17.19
C ASP A 38 9.26 6.18 -17.86
N THR A 39 10.34 6.91 -17.58
CA THR A 39 10.66 8.24 -18.11
C THR A 39 12.03 8.26 -18.77
N GLN A 40 12.36 9.35 -19.47
CA GLN A 40 13.69 9.58 -20.06
C GLN A 40 14.22 10.92 -19.55
N PRO A 41 15.21 10.96 -18.65
CA PRO A 41 15.82 9.82 -17.94
C PRO A 41 14.86 9.16 -16.95
N GLY A 42 15.10 7.88 -16.63
CA GLY A 42 14.25 7.11 -15.69
C GLY A 42 14.33 7.65 -14.27
N VAL A 43 13.19 7.61 -13.55
CA VAL A 43 13.13 7.92 -12.13
C VAL A 43 13.13 6.63 -11.31
N THR A 44 13.95 6.57 -10.29
CA THR A 44 13.97 5.46 -9.33
C THR A 44 14.10 5.96 -7.90
N GLU A 45 13.40 5.30 -7.00
CA GLU A 45 13.55 5.49 -5.56
C GLU A 45 13.75 4.14 -4.89
N THR A 46 14.70 4.05 -3.98
CA THR A 46 15.00 2.80 -3.29
C THR A 46 15.51 3.07 -1.88
N GLY A 47 14.98 2.36 -0.91
CA GLY A 47 15.43 2.49 0.47
C GLY A 47 14.63 1.65 1.45
N PRO A 48 14.99 1.70 2.73
CA PRO A 48 14.25 1.06 3.79
C PRO A 48 13.00 1.87 4.16
N ARG A 49 11.92 1.16 4.49
CA ARG A 49 10.76 1.72 5.20
C ARG A 49 10.46 0.83 6.40
N PHE A 50 9.84 1.42 7.40
CA PHE A 50 9.45 0.77 8.65
C PHE A 50 7.95 0.93 8.85
N GLY A 51 7.35 0.06 9.63
CA GLY A 51 5.94 0.19 9.94
C GLY A 51 5.51 -0.59 11.16
N ILE A 52 4.33 -0.23 11.62
CA ILE A 52 3.60 -0.93 12.67
C ILE A 52 2.21 -1.24 12.15
N GLY A 53 1.64 -2.33 12.61
CA GLY A 53 0.31 -2.71 12.19
C GLY A 53 -0.48 -3.44 13.26
N ALA A 54 -1.78 -3.52 13.01
CA ALA A 54 -2.70 -4.33 13.77
C ALA A 54 -3.62 -5.08 12.82
N ALA A 55 -4.05 -6.26 13.24
CA ALA A 55 -5.04 -7.04 12.53
C ALA A 55 -6.04 -7.64 13.52
N TRP A 56 -7.24 -7.87 13.02
CA TRP A 56 -8.30 -8.57 13.71
C TRP A 56 -8.90 -9.60 12.76
N THR A 57 -9.15 -10.81 13.28
CA THR A 57 -9.80 -11.87 12.50
C THR A 57 -10.76 -12.63 13.41
N GLN A 58 -11.92 -12.99 12.90
CA GLN A 58 -12.82 -13.90 13.59
C GLN A 58 -12.14 -15.25 13.84
N ASP A 59 -12.29 -15.80 15.03
CA ASP A 59 -11.77 -17.12 15.39
C ASP A 59 -12.81 -18.20 15.07
N ARG A 60 -12.60 -18.88 13.94
CA ARG A 60 -13.37 -20.06 13.52
C ARG A 60 -12.46 -21.04 12.79
N ASP A 61 -12.66 -22.30 12.99
CA ASP A 61 -11.83 -23.36 12.37
C ASP A 61 -12.11 -23.54 10.88
N SER A 62 -13.33 -23.25 10.43
CA SER A 62 -13.74 -23.45 9.03
C SER A 62 -14.88 -22.52 8.62
N GLY A 63 -15.09 -22.43 7.30
CA GLY A 63 -16.13 -21.60 6.70
C GLY A 63 -15.70 -20.15 6.47
N TRP A 64 -16.67 -19.26 6.38
CA TRP A 64 -16.44 -17.85 6.14
C TRP A 64 -16.07 -17.09 7.42
N LEU A 65 -15.02 -16.29 7.32
CA LEU A 65 -14.52 -15.40 8.36
C LEU A 65 -14.41 -13.99 7.78
N PHE A 66 -14.50 -13.01 8.66
CA PHE A 66 -14.16 -11.64 8.35
C PHE A 66 -12.95 -11.21 9.15
N GLY A 67 -12.15 -10.35 8.55
CA GLY A 67 -10.96 -9.77 9.16
C GLY A 67 -10.76 -8.33 8.72
N TRP A 68 -9.91 -7.68 9.46
CA TRP A 68 -9.40 -6.34 9.16
C TRP A 68 -7.90 -6.32 9.44
N ARG A 69 -7.16 -5.56 8.65
CA ARG A 69 -5.78 -5.19 8.97
C ARG A 69 -5.55 -3.72 8.65
N GLY A 70 -4.76 -3.07 9.50
CA GLY A 70 -4.29 -1.71 9.32
C GLY A 70 -2.79 -1.62 9.55
N GLU A 71 -2.10 -0.80 8.78
CA GLU A 71 -0.67 -0.58 8.91
C GLU A 71 -0.37 0.91 8.73
N LEU A 72 0.54 1.43 9.56
CA LEU A 72 1.21 2.72 9.38
C LEU A 72 2.64 2.44 8.96
N TYR A 73 3.14 3.17 7.98
CA TYR A 73 4.51 2.98 7.51
C TYR A 73 5.15 4.30 7.09
N GLY A 74 6.48 4.31 7.05
CA GLY A 74 7.24 5.45 6.57
C GLY A 74 8.73 5.15 6.48
N GLY A 75 9.47 6.08 5.89
CA GLY A 75 10.91 5.99 5.74
C GLY A 75 11.45 6.95 4.72
N SER A 76 12.78 7.11 4.72
CA SER A 76 13.51 7.93 3.78
C SER A 76 14.20 7.04 2.76
N VAL A 77 13.98 7.32 1.48
CA VAL A 77 14.52 6.52 0.37
C VAL A 77 15.37 7.39 -0.54
N HIS A 78 16.37 6.79 -1.16
CA HIS A 78 17.22 7.48 -2.13
C HIS A 78 16.47 7.68 -3.45
N TYR A 79 16.41 8.93 -3.91
CA TYR A 79 15.85 9.35 -5.19
C TYR A 79 16.97 9.49 -6.24
N SER A 80 16.72 9.03 -7.44
CA SER A 80 17.53 9.28 -8.64
C SER A 80 16.58 9.54 -9.82
N GLY A 81 16.70 10.68 -10.45
CA GLY A 81 15.82 11.11 -11.53
C GLY A 81 16.36 12.34 -12.26
N ALA A 82 15.47 13.21 -12.68
CA ALA A 82 15.82 14.46 -13.35
C ALA A 82 14.93 15.62 -12.89
N GLU A 83 15.38 16.83 -13.19
CA GLU A 83 14.56 18.03 -13.03
C GLU A 83 13.29 17.94 -13.89
N LEU A 84 12.21 18.51 -13.37
CA LEU A 84 10.91 18.52 -14.06
C LEU A 84 10.93 19.37 -15.36
N PHE A 85 11.71 20.46 -15.35
CA PHE A 85 11.80 21.36 -16.48
C PHE A 85 13.09 21.14 -17.30
N PRO A 86 13.05 21.32 -18.63
CA PRO A 86 14.24 21.25 -19.46
C PRO A 86 15.35 22.20 -18.97
N PRO A 87 16.63 21.75 -19.05
CA PRO A 87 17.14 20.61 -19.81
C PRO A 87 17.06 19.22 -19.12
N ASN A 88 16.26 19.06 -18.05
CA ASN A 88 16.08 17.80 -17.34
C ASN A 88 17.42 17.24 -16.78
N ASN A 89 18.18 18.07 -16.10
CA ASN A 89 19.44 17.68 -15.50
C ASN A 89 19.24 16.51 -14.51
N PRO A 90 20.18 15.55 -14.45
CA PRO A 90 20.11 14.49 -13.46
C PRO A 90 20.10 15.04 -12.03
N VAL A 91 19.19 14.54 -11.21
CA VAL A 91 19.05 14.91 -9.79
C VAL A 91 19.09 13.67 -8.92
N SER A 92 19.76 13.80 -7.80
CA SER A 92 19.80 12.77 -6.76
C SER A 92 19.47 13.42 -5.42
N GLY A 93 18.67 12.73 -4.62
CA GLY A 93 18.20 13.25 -3.34
C GLY A 93 17.60 12.19 -2.44
N THR A 94 16.80 12.64 -1.51
CA THR A 94 16.06 11.77 -0.57
C THR A 94 14.59 12.11 -0.67
N THR A 95 13.75 11.10 -0.81
CA THR A 95 12.30 11.20 -0.73
C THR A 95 11.82 10.62 0.58
N GLU A 96 10.94 11.32 1.27
CA GLU A 96 10.31 10.82 2.49
C GLU A 96 8.92 10.27 2.20
N TYR A 97 8.64 9.10 2.77
CA TYR A 97 7.36 8.42 2.68
C TYR A 97 6.70 8.33 4.04
N THR A 98 5.41 8.62 4.08
CA THR A 98 4.52 8.25 5.18
C THR A 98 3.21 7.75 4.61
N GLY A 99 2.66 6.67 5.16
CA GLY A 99 1.43 6.11 4.63
C GLY A 99 0.66 5.25 5.61
N ILE A 100 -0.56 4.93 5.21
CA ILE A 100 -1.48 4.07 5.95
C ILE A 100 -2.20 3.13 4.98
N ILE A 101 -2.21 1.85 5.31
CA ILE A 101 -3.01 0.83 4.64
C ILE A 101 -4.12 0.39 5.56
N ASN A 102 -5.33 0.25 5.02
CA ASN A 102 -6.46 -0.41 5.66
C ASN A 102 -7.07 -1.41 4.69
N GLU A 103 -7.37 -2.62 5.16
CA GLU A 103 -7.98 -3.66 4.34
C GLU A 103 -9.01 -4.45 5.15
N LEU A 104 -10.20 -4.59 4.59
CA LEU A 104 -11.22 -5.52 5.04
C LEU A 104 -11.08 -6.82 4.27
N GLN A 105 -11.21 -7.95 4.94
CA GLN A 105 -11.00 -9.27 4.36
C GLN A 105 -12.20 -10.18 4.59
N ALA A 106 -12.56 -10.93 3.55
CA ALA A 106 -13.40 -12.12 3.62
C ALA A 106 -12.51 -13.33 3.35
N ILE A 107 -12.49 -14.28 4.29
CA ILE A 107 -11.61 -15.44 4.26
C ILE A 107 -12.49 -16.69 4.29
N HIS A 108 -12.29 -17.62 3.38
CA HIS A 108 -12.95 -18.92 3.42
C HIS A 108 -11.94 -20.02 3.74
N ARG A 109 -12.04 -20.59 4.94
CA ARG A 109 -11.15 -21.66 5.41
C ARG A 109 -11.72 -23.03 5.10
N PHE A 110 -10.84 -23.92 4.64
CA PHE A 110 -11.06 -25.35 4.48
C PHE A 110 -9.79 -26.08 4.94
N ALA A 111 -9.81 -27.40 4.95
CA ALA A 111 -8.73 -28.20 5.54
C ALA A 111 -7.33 -27.80 5.02
N GLY A 112 -6.55 -27.13 5.85
CA GLY A 112 -5.16 -26.75 5.58
C GLY A 112 -4.94 -25.61 4.59
N ALA A 113 -6.01 -24.94 4.10
CA ALA A 113 -5.91 -23.84 3.17
C ALA A 113 -7.01 -22.78 3.40
N ALA A 114 -6.85 -21.60 2.76
CA ALA A 114 -7.87 -20.58 2.75
C ALA A 114 -7.87 -19.83 1.40
N LEU A 115 -9.04 -19.34 1.00
CA LEU A 115 -9.18 -18.31 -0.02
C LEU A 115 -9.38 -16.99 0.69
N VAL A 116 -8.75 -15.94 0.17
CA VAL A 116 -8.79 -14.58 0.74
C VAL A 116 -9.24 -13.61 -0.32
N ALA A 117 -10.28 -12.83 -0.02
CA ALA A 117 -10.68 -11.66 -0.79
C ALA A 117 -10.58 -10.43 0.11
N GLY A 118 -9.97 -9.36 -0.38
CA GLY A 118 -9.77 -8.12 0.36
C GLY A 118 -10.24 -6.91 -0.42
N LEU A 119 -10.73 -5.91 0.30
CA LEU A 119 -10.97 -4.55 -0.20
C LEU A 119 -10.17 -3.60 0.68
N GLY A 120 -9.24 -2.86 0.07
CA GLY A 120 -8.34 -2.00 0.81
C GLY A 120 -8.22 -0.60 0.26
N LEU A 121 -7.72 0.27 1.12
CA LEU A 121 -7.27 1.62 0.81
C LEU A 121 -5.83 1.77 1.28
N ASP A 122 -4.96 2.21 0.39
CA ASP A 122 -3.58 2.60 0.66
C ASP A 122 -3.45 4.09 0.37
N TYR A 123 -3.08 4.86 1.38
CA TYR A 123 -2.80 6.28 1.26
C TYR A 123 -1.35 6.52 1.64
N TRP A 124 -0.64 7.29 0.83
CA TRP A 124 0.70 7.75 1.19
C TRP A 124 0.98 9.17 0.70
N ASN A 125 1.87 9.82 1.44
CA ASN A 125 2.53 11.05 1.06
C ASN A 125 3.97 10.71 0.64
N ARG A 126 4.42 11.29 -0.47
CA ARG A 126 5.75 11.22 -1.06
C ARG A 126 6.31 12.63 -1.11
N GLN A 127 7.21 12.98 -0.17
CA GLN A 127 7.84 14.29 -0.09
C GLN A 127 9.17 14.25 -0.82
N LEU A 128 9.22 14.82 -2.02
CA LEU A 128 10.42 14.79 -2.89
C LEU A 128 11.40 15.91 -2.52
N THR A 129 10.89 17.10 -2.17
CA THR A 129 11.67 18.26 -1.73
C THR A 129 10.89 19.00 -0.65
N ASP A 130 11.44 20.07 -0.10
CA ASP A 130 10.74 20.92 0.88
C ASP A 130 9.41 21.50 0.36
N VAL A 131 9.29 21.67 -0.95
CA VAL A 131 8.11 22.24 -1.60
C VAL A 131 7.32 21.25 -2.45
N GLN A 132 7.97 20.22 -2.99
CA GLN A 132 7.34 19.26 -3.88
C GLN A 132 6.91 18.02 -3.09
N LYS A 133 5.62 17.75 -3.07
CA LYS A 133 5.03 16.55 -2.48
C LYS A 133 3.98 15.96 -3.41
N GLU A 134 3.68 14.69 -3.19
CA GLU A 134 2.61 13.96 -3.87
C GLU A 134 1.82 13.18 -2.84
N GLU A 135 0.52 13.22 -2.96
CA GLU A 135 -0.39 12.44 -2.14
C GLU A 135 -1.13 11.44 -3.01
N TRP A 136 -1.11 10.19 -2.61
CA TRP A 136 -1.68 9.07 -3.35
C TRP A 136 -2.78 8.39 -2.57
N TRP A 137 -3.89 8.09 -3.25
CA TRP A 137 -4.99 7.28 -2.75
C TRP A 137 -5.23 6.13 -3.70
N VAL A 138 -4.99 4.91 -3.25
CA VAL A 138 -5.20 3.70 -4.03
C VAL A 138 -6.21 2.81 -3.35
N THR A 139 -7.41 2.73 -3.91
CA THR A 139 -8.40 1.72 -3.51
C THR A 139 -8.15 0.46 -4.33
N PHE A 140 -8.04 -0.69 -3.69
CA PHE A 140 -7.71 -1.95 -4.36
C PHE A 140 -8.57 -3.11 -3.88
N VAL A 141 -8.72 -4.11 -4.75
CA VAL A 141 -9.19 -5.44 -4.39
C VAL A 141 -8.02 -6.40 -4.40
N ARG A 142 -8.07 -7.42 -3.52
CA ARG A 142 -7.09 -8.47 -3.42
C ARG A 142 -7.79 -9.81 -3.48
N LEU A 143 -7.26 -10.75 -4.28
CA LEU A 143 -7.71 -12.13 -4.35
C LEU A 143 -6.52 -13.06 -4.28
N GLY A 144 -6.61 -14.08 -3.45
CA GLY A 144 -5.52 -15.05 -3.32
C GLY A 144 -5.87 -16.24 -2.45
N GLY A 145 -4.85 -17.00 -2.14
CA GLY A 145 -4.97 -18.17 -1.30
C GLY A 145 -3.83 -18.27 -0.29
N GLU A 146 -4.07 -19.01 0.76
CA GLU A 146 -3.09 -19.38 1.77
C GLU A 146 -3.07 -20.90 1.92
N TYR A 147 -1.90 -21.46 2.16
CA TYR A 147 -1.67 -22.85 2.50
C TYR A 147 -0.91 -22.94 3.81
N GLY A 148 -1.23 -23.93 4.62
CA GLY A 148 -0.75 -24.04 5.99
C GLY A 148 -1.68 -23.33 6.96
N THR A 149 -1.24 -23.20 8.19
CA THR A 149 -2.09 -22.64 9.25
C THR A 149 -1.40 -21.51 9.98
N ARG A 150 -2.08 -20.39 10.08
CA ARG A 150 -1.69 -19.30 10.98
C ARG A 150 -2.11 -19.58 12.43
N ALA A 151 -2.95 -20.57 12.66
CA ALA A 151 -3.51 -20.88 13.99
C ALA A 151 -2.62 -21.77 14.85
N ARG A 152 -1.73 -22.55 14.25
CA ARG A 152 -0.86 -23.52 14.94
C ARG A 152 0.60 -23.27 14.59
N PRO A 153 1.57 -23.67 15.46
CA PRO A 153 2.99 -23.64 15.09
C PRO A 153 3.24 -24.38 13.77
N GLY A 154 4.06 -23.79 12.92
CA GLY A 154 4.39 -24.33 11.61
C GLY A 154 4.50 -23.30 10.51
N TRP A 155 4.78 -23.77 9.32
CA TRP A 155 4.89 -22.96 8.12
C TRP A 155 3.53 -22.64 7.51
N PHE A 156 3.43 -21.45 6.94
CA PHE A 156 2.37 -21.09 6.02
C PHE A 156 2.95 -20.32 4.83
N ALA A 157 2.24 -20.32 3.72
CA ALA A 157 2.54 -19.52 2.54
C ALA A 157 1.24 -19.02 1.92
N GLY A 158 1.27 -17.84 1.37
CA GLY A 158 0.13 -17.24 0.70
C GLY A 158 0.56 -16.35 -0.46
N GLY A 159 -0.40 -16.03 -1.32
CA GLY A 159 -0.15 -15.12 -2.42
C GLY A 159 -1.36 -14.99 -3.33
N GLY A 160 -1.25 -14.05 -4.26
CA GLY A 160 -2.33 -13.77 -5.18
C GLY A 160 -2.12 -12.50 -5.99
N VAL A 161 -3.24 -11.94 -6.42
CA VAL A 161 -3.30 -10.73 -7.24
C VAL A 161 -3.97 -9.61 -6.47
N LYS A 162 -3.39 -8.43 -6.59
CA LYS A 162 -3.94 -7.15 -6.12
C LYS A 162 -4.26 -6.30 -7.35
N TYR A 163 -5.46 -5.74 -7.43
CA TYR A 163 -5.91 -4.91 -8.53
C TYR A 163 -6.43 -3.57 -8.02
N PRO A 164 -5.76 -2.45 -8.33
CA PRO A 164 -6.28 -1.13 -8.03
C PRO A 164 -7.58 -0.88 -8.78
N ILE A 165 -8.64 -0.49 -8.07
CA ILE A 165 -9.94 -0.13 -8.67
C ILE A 165 -10.12 1.38 -8.78
N SER A 166 -9.38 2.16 -7.99
CA SER A 166 -9.30 3.62 -8.08
C SER A 166 -7.89 4.06 -7.69
N ILE A 167 -7.33 4.98 -8.46
CA ILE A 167 -6.04 5.60 -8.18
C ILE A 167 -6.21 7.10 -8.38
N VAL A 168 -5.84 7.88 -7.38
CA VAL A 168 -5.84 9.34 -7.43
C VAL A 168 -4.49 9.82 -6.90
N GLU A 169 -3.86 10.69 -7.66
CA GLU A 169 -2.64 11.38 -7.28
C GLU A 169 -2.89 12.87 -7.23
N ASP A 170 -2.47 13.48 -6.14
CA ASP A 170 -2.38 14.92 -5.96
C ASP A 170 -0.89 15.31 -5.96
N ALA A 171 -0.41 15.79 -7.09
CA ALA A 171 1.01 16.14 -7.25
C ALA A 171 1.33 17.55 -6.73
N HIS A 172 0.36 18.30 -6.18
CA HIS A 172 0.52 19.64 -5.64
C HIS A 172 1.28 20.59 -6.59
N LEU A 173 0.93 20.55 -7.87
CA LEU A 173 1.64 21.23 -8.94
C LEU A 173 1.72 22.76 -8.74
N ASN A 174 0.73 23.34 -8.06
CA ASN A 174 0.73 24.76 -7.72
C ASN A 174 1.87 25.16 -6.75
N ASP A 175 2.36 24.22 -5.92
CA ASP A 175 3.45 24.47 -4.98
C ASP A 175 4.81 24.56 -5.70
N ILE A 176 4.89 24.04 -6.93
CA ILE A 176 6.12 24.03 -7.76
C ILE A 176 6.03 24.91 -9.01
N GLY A 177 5.08 25.85 -9.03
CA GLY A 177 5.03 26.94 -10.00
C GLY A 177 4.02 26.78 -11.14
N PHE A 178 3.15 25.77 -11.11
CA PHE A 178 2.02 25.70 -12.02
C PHE A 178 0.82 26.52 -11.50
N ASP A 179 0.02 27.04 -12.41
CA ASP A 179 -1.16 27.85 -12.07
C ASP A 179 -2.36 26.99 -11.65
N GLN A 180 -2.35 25.68 -11.97
CA GLN A 180 -3.40 24.71 -11.65
C GLN A 180 -2.82 23.46 -10.99
N ASN A 181 -3.68 22.77 -10.22
CA ASN A 181 -3.35 21.49 -9.58
C ASN A 181 -4.43 20.42 -9.88
N PRO A 182 -4.50 19.91 -11.12
CA PRO A 182 -5.39 18.82 -11.44
C PRO A 182 -5.01 17.54 -10.67
N LYS A 183 -6.01 16.71 -10.34
CA LYS A 183 -5.75 15.38 -9.84
C LYS A 183 -5.42 14.47 -11.01
N LEU A 184 -4.32 13.73 -10.88
CA LEU A 184 -3.92 12.75 -11.88
C LEU A 184 -4.59 11.40 -11.56
N HIS A 185 -4.90 10.65 -12.61
CA HIS A 185 -5.58 9.37 -12.51
C HIS A 185 -4.79 8.28 -13.25
N PRO A 186 -3.71 7.73 -12.64
CA PRO A 186 -2.93 6.67 -13.26
C PRO A 186 -3.78 5.47 -13.66
N GLY A 187 -3.40 4.84 -14.78
CA GLY A 187 -4.08 3.66 -15.26
C GLY A 187 -3.79 2.45 -14.36
N ARG A 188 -4.69 1.48 -14.40
CA ARG A 188 -4.70 0.32 -13.51
C ARG A 188 -4.09 -0.90 -14.17
N ALA A 189 -3.28 -1.66 -13.43
CA ALA A 189 -2.79 -2.97 -13.85
C ALA A 189 -2.78 -3.95 -12.67
N PRO A 190 -2.92 -5.26 -12.93
CA PRO A 190 -2.80 -6.26 -11.89
C PRO A 190 -1.39 -6.29 -11.31
N SER A 191 -1.30 -6.51 -10.03
CA SER A 191 -0.08 -6.58 -9.24
C SER A 191 -0.06 -7.87 -8.44
N LEU A 192 1.12 -8.35 -8.07
CA LEU A 192 1.27 -9.58 -7.32
C LEU A 192 1.59 -9.28 -5.86
N TYR A 193 1.19 -10.18 -4.98
CA TYR A 193 1.67 -10.27 -3.63
C TYR A 193 1.94 -11.72 -3.25
N ALA A 194 2.89 -11.92 -2.34
CA ALA A 194 3.21 -13.22 -1.78
C ALA A 194 3.71 -13.06 -0.35
N GLU A 195 3.51 -14.08 0.45
CA GLU A 195 4.06 -14.15 1.80
C GLU A 195 4.41 -15.58 2.17
N VAL A 196 5.42 -15.74 2.99
CA VAL A 196 5.79 -16.99 3.64
C VAL A 196 6.14 -16.70 5.08
N GLY A 197 5.68 -17.52 6.00
CA GLY A 197 5.94 -17.28 7.40
C GLY A 197 6.00 -18.57 8.22
N TYR A 198 6.56 -18.39 9.41
CA TYR A 198 6.63 -19.45 10.41
C TYR A 198 6.07 -18.95 11.73
N ARG A 199 5.11 -19.69 12.26
CA ARG A 199 4.57 -19.50 13.60
C ARG A 199 5.35 -20.35 14.59
N PHE A 200 6.02 -19.69 15.53
CA PHE A 200 6.82 -20.36 16.56
C PHE A 200 5.95 -20.97 17.64
N ASP A 201 4.97 -20.21 18.09
CA ASP A 201 4.04 -20.58 19.14
C ASP A 201 2.67 -19.90 18.94
N ARG A 202 1.85 -19.84 19.99
CA ARG A 202 0.53 -19.19 19.90
C ARG A 202 0.59 -17.67 19.73
N GLN A 203 1.70 -17.04 20.12
CA GLN A 203 1.84 -15.60 20.17
C GLN A 203 2.70 -15.07 19.02
N TRP A 204 3.83 -15.72 18.71
CA TRP A 204 4.84 -15.17 17.81
C TRP A 204 4.85 -15.80 16.43
N MET A 205 4.96 -14.95 15.41
CA MET A 205 5.09 -15.37 14.03
C MET A 205 6.04 -14.41 13.30
N LEU A 206 6.88 -14.94 12.42
CA LEU A 206 7.72 -14.18 11.50
C LEU A 206 7.25 -14.43 10.07
N THR A 207 7.11 -13.36 9.29
CA THR A 207 6.67 -13.43 7.89
C THR A 207 7.63 -12.65 7.01
N GLY A 208 8.10 -13.28 5.93
CA GLY A 208 8.68 -12.60 4.78
C GLY A 208 7.57 -12.35 3.75
N TYR A 209 7.58 -11.19 3.12
CA TYR A 209 6.54 -10.85 2.14
C TYR A 209 7.09 -10.04 0.97
N TYR A 210 6.38 -10.15 -0.14
CA TYR A 210 6.48 -9.31 -1.32
C TYR A 210 5.12 -8.67 -1.58
N ASP A 211 5.09 -7.38 -1.87
CA ASP A 211 3.90 -6.66 -2.32
C ASP A 211 4.25 -5.70 -3.45
N SER A 212 3.32 -5.49 -4.39
CA SER A 212 3.62 -4.64 -5.52
C SER A 212 2.41 -3.83 -5.98
N TYR A 213 2.71 -2.74 -6.70
CA TYR A 213 1.77 -2.02 -7.56
C TYR A 213 2.33 -1.87 -8.96
N ARG A 214 1.43 -1.83 -9.94
CA ARG A 214 1.71 -1.54 -11.33
C ARG A 214 0.70 -0.50 -11.79
N PHE A 215 1.19 0.69 -12.09
CA PHE A 215 0.39 1.81 -12.55
C PHE A 215 0.72 2.08 -14.01
N LYS A 216 -0.29 2.19 -14.86
CA LYS A 216 -0.11 2.68 -16.23
C LYS A 216 -0.08 4.19 -16.21
N GLN A 217 0.49 4.78 -17.25
CA GLN A 217 0.49 6.24 -17.44
C GLN A 217 -0.92 6.83 -17.29
N SER A 218 -1.03 7.98 -16.63
CA SER A 218 -2.28 8.73 -16.57
C SER A 218 -2.59 9.42 -17.90
N PRO A 219 -3.84 9.81 -18.16
CA PRO A 219 -4.14 10.82 -19.17
C PRO A 219 -3.35 12.11 -18.91
N GLY A 220 -3.03 12.84 -19.97
CA GLY A 220 -2.38 14.14 -19.87
C GLY A 220 -3.39 15.23 -19.48
N GLU A 221 -3.04 16.03 -18.48
CA GLU A 221 -3.81 17.19 -18.03
C GLU A 221 -3.16 18.48 -18.52
N ARG A 222 -3.96 19.43 -19.01
CA ARG A 222 -3.47 20.72 -19.46
C ARG A 222 -3.38 21.69 -18.29
N VAL A 223 -2.20 22.23 -18.09
CA VAL A 223 -1.91 23.24 -17.06
C VAL A 223 -1.13 24.39 -17.67
N THR A 224 -1.01 25.50 -16.94
CA THR A 224 -0.12 26.60 -17.29
C THR A 224 0.90 26.85 -16.18
N ALA A 225 2.05 27.39 -16.54
CA ALA A 225 3.03 27.94 -15.61
C ALA A 225 3.46 29.32 -16.14
N SER A 226 3.19 30.37 -15.37
CA SER A 226 3.40 31.77 -15.82
C SER A 226 2.77 32.04 -17.19
N GLY A 227 1.59 31.48 -17.46
CA GLY A 227 0.85 31.60 -18.70
C GLY A 227 1.32 30.72 -19.87
N ALA A 228 2.45 30.03 -19.75
CA ALA A 228 2.90 29.04 -20.75
C ALA A 228 2.17 27.71 -20.57
N PRO A 229 1.65 27.08 -21.65
CA PRO A 229 0.90 25.84 -21.56
C PRO A 229 1.83 24.63 -21.44
N PHE A 230 1.44 23.68 -20.58
CA PHE A 230 2.09 22.38 -20.39
C PHE A 230 1.04 21.25 -20.40
N ILE A 231 1.53 20.04 -20.64
CA ILE A 231 0.78 18.80 -20.40
C ILE A 231 1.53 18.03 -19.33
N VAL A 232 0.84 17.77 -18.22
CA VAL A 232 1.36 17.00 -17.09
C VAL A 232 0.65 15.64 -17.02
N PHE A 233 1.35 14.63 -16.62
CA PHE A 233 0.82 13.28 -16.45
C PHE A 233 1.71 12.49 -15.49
N GLN A 234 1.15 11.50 -14.82
CA GLN A 234 1.94 10.51 -14.09
C GLN A 234 2.43 9.44 -15.07
N PRO A 235 3.74 9.21 -15.18
CA PRO A 235 4.32 8.15 -16.01
C PRO A 235 3.90 6.74 -15.57
N GLU A 236 4.07 5.75 -16.44
CA GLU A 236 3.95 4.35 -16.01
C GLU A 236 4.92 4.08 -14.87
N SER A 237 4.40 3.48 -13.77
CA SER A 237 5.18 3.32 -12.55
C SER A 237 5.04 1.93 -11.97
N LYS A 238 6.12 1.45 -11.36
CA LYS A 238 6.23 0.14 -10.72
C LYS A 238 6.69 0.33 -9.28
N VAL A 239 5.93 -0.27 -8.36
CA VAL A 239 6.30 -0.34 -6.93
C VAL A 239 6.57 -1.79 -6.60
N ASP A 240 7.70 -2.05 -5.97
CA ASP A 240 8.07 -3.36 -5.44
C ASP A 240 8.53 -3.20 -3.98
N THR A 241 7.96 -4.01 -3.11
CA THR A 241 8.25 -4.00 -1.67
C THR A 241 8.56 -5.40 -1.21
N PHE A 242 9.72 -5.60 -0.59
CA PHE A 242 10.11 -6.84 0.07
C PHE A 242 10.32 -6.55 1.55
N GLY A 243 9.74 -7.34 2.42
CA GLY A 243 9.84 -7.06 3.85
C GLY A 243 9.82 -8.27 4.75
N LEU A 244 10.17 -8.01 5.99
CA LEU A 244 9.99 -8.91 7.12
C LEU A 244 9.00 -8.28 8.10
N ARG A 245 8.15 -9.12 8.69
CA ARG A 245 7.15 -8.70 9.66
C ARG A 245 7.17 -9.65 10.84
N LEU A 246 7.36 -9.11 12.04
CA LEU A 246 7.24 -9.85 13.29
C LEU A 246 5.87 -9.54 13.89
N HIS A 247 5.11 -10.59 14.17
CA HIS A 247 3.75 -10.51 14.68
C HIS A 247 3.67 -11.01 16.12
N LEU A 248 2.85 -10.34 16.91
CA LEU A 248 2.43 -10.73 18.25
C LEU A 248 0.92 -10.85 18.27
N ARG A 249 0.41 -12.04 18.60
CA ARG A 249 -1.02 -12.33 18.76
C ARG A 249 -1.41 -12.37 20.24
N PHE A 250 -2.61 -11.91 20.56
CA PHE A 250 -3.19 -11.89 21.91
C PHE A 250 -4.72 -12.01 21.89
#